data_5c65e3cce54f02a848a0cdd4ae989ece
#
_entry.id   5c65e3cce54f02a848a0cdd4ae989ece
#
_cell.length_a   1.000
_cell.length_b   1.000
_cell.length_c   1.000
_cell.angle_alpha   90.00
_cell.angle_beta   90.00
_cell.angle_gamma   90.00
#
_symmetry.space_group_name_H-M   'P 1'
#
loop_
_entity.id
_entity.type
_entity.pdbx_description
1 polymer ?
#
loop_
_entity_poly.entity_id
_entity_poly.type
_entity_poly.pdbx_seq_one_letter_code
_entity_poly.pdbx_strand_id
1 'polypeptide(L)'
;MKSNRYSSVWDAIEKTPAQAENLKLRSSLMLALRRHIEREGWSQTEAAKVFGVTQPRISNLMRGKIDLFGIDMLVNMLAAAGLRVTLQVKKAA
;
A
#
# COMPACT_ATOMS: atom_id res chain seq x y z
N MET A 1 -6.88 -26.31 8.61
CA MET A 1 -6.52 -25.87 8.61
C MET A 1 -6.25 -25.82 8.55
N LYS A 2 -6.33 -25.85 8.25
CA LYS A 2 -5.89 -25.55 8.10
C LYS A 2 -5.33 -25.30 7.88
N SER A 3 -5.03 -25.18 7.60
CA SER A 3 -4.36 -24.72 7.34
C SER A 3 -4.11 -24.46 7.15
N ASN A 4 -3.86 -24.41 6.89
CA ASN A 4 -3.48 -23.80 6.70
C ASN A 4 -3.25 -23.34 6.80
N ARG A 5 -2.72 -23.01 6.79
CA ARG A 5 -2.41 -22.28 6.90
C ARG A 5 -1.91 -21.38 6.48
N TYR A 6 -0.89 -21.04 5.89
CA TYR A 6 -0.36 -20.21 5.11
C TYR A 6 -1.18 -19.54 4.11
N SER A 7 -1.47 -20.04 3.39
CA SER A 7 -2.61 -19.80 2.51
C SER A 7 -3.85 -19.41 3.29
N SER A 8 -3.89 -19.73 4.56
CA SER A 8 -5.00 -19.34 5.41
C SER A 8 -5.13 -17.80 5.52
N VAL A 9 -4.04 -17.07 5.36
CA VAL A 9 -4.09 -15.61 5.36
C VAL A 9 -4.89 -15.11 4.18
N TRP A 10 -4.67 -15.68 3.02
CA TRP A 10 -5.40 -15.31 1.82
C TRP A 10 -6.87 -15.68 1.93
N ASP A 11 -7.15 -16.85 2.48
CA ASP A 11 -8.55 -17.26 2.68
C ASP A 11 -9.27 -16.29 3.61
N ALA A 12 -8.61 -15.85 4.67
CA ALA A 12 -9.21 -14.91 5.60
C ALA A 12 -9.49 -13.57 4.94
N ILE A 13 -8.59 -13.08 4.10
CA ILE A 13 -8.76 -11.81 3.40
C ILE A 13 -9.94 -11.90 2.44
N GLU A 14 -10.07 -13.02 1.76
CA GLU A 14 -11.13 -13.18 0.76
C GLU A 14 -12.51 -13.42 1.38
N LYS A 15 -12.55 -13.80 2.67
CA LYS A 15 -13.81 -14.16 3.30
C LYS A 15 -14.73 -12.99 3.61
N THR A 16 -14.18 -11.78 3.78
CA THR A 16 -15.02 -10.64 4.13
C THR A 16 -14.90 -9.54 3.08
N PRO A 17 -16.04 -8.95 2.71
CA PRO A 17 -16.01 -7.80 1.80
C PRO A 17 -15.20 -6.63 2.34
N ALA A 18 -15.23 -6.41 3.66
CA ALA A 18 -14.47 -5.32 4.27
C ALA A 18 -12.97 -5.51 4.08
N GLN A 19 -12.48 -6.72 4.29
CA GLN A 19 -11.06 -7.02 4.11
C GLN A 19 -10.65 -6.88 2.65
N ALA A 20 -11.51 -7.34 1.73
CA ALA A 20 -11.24 -7.24 0.31
C ALA A 20 -11.15 -5.79 -0.15
N GLU A 21 -12.08 -4.94 0.33
CA GLU A 21 -12.06 -3.52 -0.01
C GLU A 21 -10.83 -2.82 0.56
N ASN A 22 -10.47 -3.15 1.79
CA ASN A 22 -9.28 -2.57 2.41
C ASN A 22 -8.02 -2.96 1.64
N LEU A 23 -7.90 -4.24 1.27
CA LEU A 23 -6.75 -4.72 0.51
C LEU A 23 -6.65 -4.03 -0.85
N LYS A 24 -7.79 -3.90 -1.53
CA LYS A 24 -7.84 -3.25 -2.83
C LYS A 24 -7.36 -1.79 -2.75
N LEU A 25 -7.83 -1.08 -1.73
CA LEU A 25 -7.45 0.33 -1.55
C LEU A 25 -5.96 0.45 -1.23
N ARG A 26 -5.44 -0.40 -0.34
CA ARG A 26 -4.01 -0.39 -0.02
C ARG A 26 -3.16 -0.69 -1.24
N SER A 27 -3.58 -1.66 -2.05
CA SER A 27 -2.87 -1.99 -3.29
C SER A 27 -2.80 -0.80 -4.23
N SER A 28 -3.92 -0.09 -4.38
CA SER A 28 -3.98 1.08 -5.26
C SER A 28 -3.04 2.18 -4.78
N LEU A 29 -3.02 2.44 -3.46
CA LEU A 29 -2.17 3.47 -2.90
C LEU A 29 -0.69 3.10 -3.03
N MET A 30 -0.35 1.83 -2.79
CA MET A 30 1.03 1.36 -2.95
C MET A 30 1.48 1.48 -4.39
N LEU A 31 0.60 1.15 -5.33
CA LEU A 31 0.94 1.28 -6.75
C LEU A 31 1.19 2.73 -7.13
N ALA A 32 0.38 3.65 -6.60
CA ALA A 32 0.56 5.07 -6.86
C ALA A 32 1.93 5.56 -6.36
N LEU A 33 2.33 5.12 -5.16
CA LEU A 33 3.64 5.46 -4.61
C LEU A 33 4.76 4.91 -5.48
N ARG A 34 4.66 3.64 -5.87
CA ARG A 34 5.70 3.00 -6.68
C ARG A 34 5.84 3.69 -8.03
N ARG A 35 4.71 4.02 -8.67
CA ARG A 35 4.72 4.72 -9.95
C ARG A 35 5.36 6.09 -9.83
N HIS A 36 5.10 6.77 -8.73
CA HIS A 36 5.68 8.09 -8.51
C HIS A 36 7.20 8.00 -8.38
N ILE A 37 7.68 7.02 -7.62
CA ILE A 37 9.12 6.77 -7.48
C ILE A 37 9.75 6.51 -8.84
N GLU A 38 9.12 5.68 -9.65
CA GLU A 38 9.63 5.31 -10.96
C GLU A 38 9.64 6.51 -11.91
N ARG A 39 8.58 7.30 -11.90
CA ARG A 39 8.50 8.48 -12.77
C ARG A 39 9.57 9.51 -12.43
N GLU A 40 9.82 9.70 -11.14
CA GLU A 40 10.82 10.68 -10.69
C GLU A 40 12.23 10.14 -10.79
N GLY A 41 12.39 8.84 -10.99
CA GLY A 41 13.70 8.23 -11.08
C GLY A 41 14.47 8.21 -9.76
N TRP A 42 13.76 8.20 -8.63
CA TRP A 42 14.41 8.22 -7.32
C TRP A 42 14.98 6.87 -6.96
N SER A 43 16.14 6.89 -6.29
CA SER A 43 16.64 5.72 -5.60
C SER A 43 15.79 5.47 -4.36
N GLN A 44 15.97 4.30 -3.74
CA GLN A 44 15.24 4.01 -2.51
C GLN A 44 15.61 4.99 -1.40
N THR A 45 16.86 5.41 -1.33
CA THR A 45 17.30 6.38 -0.34
C THR A 45 16.64 7.74 -0.57
N GLU A 46 16.57 8.18 -1.83
CA GLU A 46 15.92 9.43 -2.17
C GLU A 46 14.43 9.38 -1.87
N ALA A 47 13.78 8.29 -2.25
CA ALA A 47 12.37 8.12 -2.00
C ALA A 47 12.07 8.14 -0.49
N ALA A 48 12.93 7.51 0.31
CA ALA A 48 12.74 7.50 1.76
C ALA A 48 12.73 8.92 2.31
N LYS A 49 13.60 9.78 1.83
CA LYS A 49 13.63 11.18 2.27
C LYS A 49 12.37 11.92 1.87
N VAL A 50 11.92 11.73 0.63
CA VAL A 50 10.74 12.43 0.13
C VAL A 50 9.49 12.02 0.90
N PHE A 51 9.32 10.73 1.12
CA PHE A 51 8.12 10.21 1.77
C PHE A 51 8.20 10.25 3.30
N GLY A 52 9.36 10.63 3.86
CA GLY A 52 9.51 10.72 5.31
C GLY A 52 9.53 9.38 6.01
N VAL A 53 10.08 8.36 5.37
CA VAL A 53 10.16 7.01 5.93
C VAL A 53 11.59 6.48 5.80
N THR A 54 11.83 5.29 6.33
CA THR A 54 13.15 4.67 6.25
C THR A 54 13.35 3.99 4.90
N GLN A 55 14.61 3.78 4.54
CA GLN A 55 14.93 3.08 3.30
C GLN A 55 14.41 1.64 3.31
N PRO A 56 14.51 0.88 4.42
CA PRO A 56 13.88 -0.45 4.46
C PRO A 56 12.37 -0.41 4.20
N ARG A 57 11.69 0.67 4.63
CA ARG A 57 10.26 0.82 4.34
C ARG A 57 10.03 0.94 2.84
N ILE A 58 10.86 1.72 2.16
CA ILE A 58 10.76 1.85 0.69
C ILE A 58 11.05 0.51 0.02
N SER A 59 12.05 -0.22 0.50
CA SER A 59 12.35 -1.54 -0.03
C SER A 59 11.13 -2.47 0.06
N ASN A 60 10.46 -2.46 1.22
CA ASN A 60 9.25 -3.26 1.42
C ASN A 60 8.13 -2.82 0.49
N LEU A 61 8.00 -1.52 0.27
CA LEU A 61 7.01 -0.98 -0.66
C LEU A 61 7.25 -1.50 -2.08
N MET A 62 8.49 -1.40 -2.54
CA MET A 62 8.84 -1.82 -3.91
C MET A 62 8.67 -3.33 -4.10
N ARG A 63 8.79 -4.09 -3.02
CA ARG A 63 8.60 -5.54 -3.07
C ARG A 63 7.15 -5.94 -2.87
N GLY A 64 6.25 -4.98 -2.70
CA GLY A 64 4.83 -5.24 -2.62
C GLY A 64 4.38 -5.90 -1.32
N LYS A 65 5.09 -5.68 -0.23
CA LYS A 65 4.75 -6.29 1.07
C LYS A 65 3.58 -5.56 1.72
N ILE A 66 2.40 -5.80 1.19
CA ILE A 66 1.20 -5.06 1.53
C ILE A 66 0.81 -5.16 3.00
N ASP A 67 1.14 -6.26 3.66
CA ASP A 67 0.81 -6.44 5.07
C ASP A 67 1.51 -5.46 5.99
N LEU A 68 2.56 -4.82 5.51
CA LEU A 68 3.33 -3.86 6.30
C LEU A 68 2.86 -2.43 6.12
N PHE A 69 1.79 -2.21 5.33
CA PHE A 69 1.34 -0.87 4.99
C PHE A 69 -0.14 -0.70 5.28
N GLY A 70 -0.45 0.14 6.27
CA GLY A 70 -1.82 0.54 6.52
C GLY A 70 -2.20 1.74 5.66
N ILE A 71 -3.50 1.97 5.55
CA ILE A 71 -4.01 3.08 4.73
C ILE A 71 -3.49 4.41 5.25
N ASP A 72 -3.50 4.61 6.56
CA ASP A 72 -3.02 5.87 7.16
C ASP A 72 -1.58 6.14 6.76
N MET A 73 -0.72 5.15 6.85
CA MET A 73 0.68 5.29 6.49
C MET A 73 0.82 5.67 5.02
N LEU A 74 0.06 5.01 4.15
CA LEU A 74 0.15 5.25 2.72
C LEU A 74 -0.31 6.65 2.36
N VAL A 75 -1.40 7.12 2.97
CA VAL A 75 -1.89 8.49 2.77
C VAL A 75 -0.84 9.49 3.25
N ASN A 76 -0.24 9.24 4.40
CA ASN A 76 0.79 10.14 4.94
C ASN A 76 2.02 10.20 4.03
N MET A 77 2.43 9.08 3.48
CA MET A 77 3.55 9.05 2.54
C MET A 77 3.26 9.86 1.29
N LEU A 78 2.06 9.68 0.72
CA LEU A 78 1.66 10.43 -0.46
C LEU A 78 1.63 11.93 -0.18
N ALA A 79 1.07 12.32 0.96
CA ALA A 79 1.01 13.72 1.34
C ALA A 79 2.41 14.33 1.51
N ALA A 80 3.34 13.56 2.06
CA ALA A 80 4.72 14.04 2.24
C ALA A 80 5.37 14.34 0.90
N ALA A 81 4.97 13.65 -0.17
CA ALA A 81 5.49 13.90 -1.51
C ALA A 81 4.70 14.96 -2.27
N GLY A 82 3.77 15.63 -1.61
CA GLY A 82 2.95 16.65 -2.25
C GLY A 82 1.80 16.11 -3.08
N LEU A 83 1.47 14.84 -2.89
CA LEU A 83 0.36 14.21 -3.61
C LEU A 83 -0.88 14.18 -2.73
N ARG A 84 -2.03 14.13 -3.36
CA ARG A 84 -3.30 14.13 -2.66
C ARG A 84 -4.11 12.91 -3.07
N VAL A 85 -4.74 12.27 -2.09
CA VAL A 85 -5.68 11.19 -2.34
C VAL A 85 -7.07 11.79 -2.41
N THR A 86 -7.78 11.51 -3.50
CA THR A 86 -9.20 11.88 -3.60
C THR A 86 -10.01 10.59 -3.52
N LEU A 87 -11.15 10.68 -2.85
CA LEU A 87 -12.00 9.53 -2.63
C LEU A 87 -13.36 9.73 -3.26
N GLN A 88 -13.90 8.65 -3.77
CA GLN A 88 -15.27 8.60 -4.21
C GLN A 88 -15.92 7.38 -3.55
N VAL A 89 -16.93 7.64 -2.74
CA VAL A 89 -17.67 6.58 -2.08
C VAL A 89 -18.99 6.40 -2.82
N LYS A 90 -19.26 5.19 -3.19
CA LYS A 90 -20.50 4.89 -3.91
C LYS A 90 -21.02 3.55 -3.47
N LYS A 91 -22.27 3.29 -3.79
CA LYS A 91 -22.92 2.04 -3.43
C LYS A 91 -22.24 0.88 -4.16
N ALA A 92 -21.98 -0.21 -3.45
CA ALA A 92 -21.43 -1.40 -4.06
C ALA A 92 -22.49 -2.05 -4.95
N ALA A 93 -22.06 -2.53 -6.09
CA ALA A 93 -22.97 -3.14 -7.06
C ALA A 93 -23.50 -4.48 -6.55
#